data_18da95ecac1ee5a879eb37f2b70dfae7
#
_entry.id   18da95ecac1ee5a879eb37f2b70dfae7
#
_cell.length_a   1.000
_cell.length_b   1.000
_cell.length_c   1.000
_cell.angle_alpha   90.00
_cell.angle_beta   90.00
_cell.angle_gamma   90.00
#
_symmetry.space_group_name_H-M   'P 1'
#
loop_
_entity.id
_entity.type
_entity.pdbx_description
1 polymer ?
#
loop_
_entity_poly.entity_id
_entity_poly.type
_entity_poly.pdbx_seq_one_letter_code
_entity_poly.pdbx_strand_id
1 'polypeptide(L)'
;VANTNIYDPDNKQSRVDCQNMFAEQIAWAKEDNVDFIIAETISWTEEAKIALKEIKDASLTAVVNLAIHKGDKTREGHTAAEACKILEDHGADVVGLNCYRGPDMMMKLLPDIRKQVSCHVAALPVPYRTNEEYPTHMYIKDPNCGCIDGNVSHIALDGLTGNRFEMA
;
A
#
# COMPACT_ATOMS: atom_id res chain seq x y z
N VAL A 1 -1.81 -3.33 -10.11
CA VAL A 1 -3.23 -3.38 -9.65
C VAL A 1 -3.34 -2.73 -8.27
N ALA A 2 -4.46 -2.12 -7.96
CA ALA A 2 -4.68 -1.40 -6.72
C ALA A 2 -5.93 -1.93 -5.97
N ASN A 3 -6.14 -1.45 -4.73
CA ASN A 3 -7.32 -1.79 -3.94
C ASN A 3 -8.62 -1.62 -4.73
N THR A 4 -9.58 -2.50 -4.50
CA THR A 4 -10.85 -2.51 -5.25
C THR A 4 -11.88 -1.52 -4.72
N ASN A 5 -11.73 -1.05 -3.49
CA ASN A 5 -12.70 -0.23 -2.74
C ASN A 5 -14.05 -0.91 -2.45
N ILE A 6 -14.21 -2.20 -2.79
CA ILE A 6 -15.44 -2.96 -2.57
C ILE A 6 -15.25 -4.11 -1.56
N TYR A 7 -14.00 -4.36 -1.12
CA TYR A 7 -13.74 -5.43 -0.16
C TYR A 7 -14.45 -5.16 1.18
N ASP A 8 -15.24 -6.13 1.61
CA ASP A 8 -15.97 -6.15 2.86
C ASP A 8 -15.76 -7.52 3.54
N PRO A 9 -15.12 -7.58 4.73
CA PRO A 9 -14.85 -8.83 5.42
C PRO A 9 -16.11 -9.63 5.78
N ASP A 10 -17.23 -8.94 5.99
CA ASP A 10 -18.51 -9.53 6.38
C ASP A 10 -19.37 -9.98 5.18
N ASN A 11 -18.95 -9.62 3.96
CA ASN A 11 -19.65 -9.94 2.74
C ASN A 11 -18.86 -10.92 1.86
N LYS A 12 -19.31 -12.18 1.79
CA LYS A 12 -18.65 -13.20 0.97
C LYS A 12 -18.66 -12.88 -0.53
N GLN A 13 -19.68 -12.18 -1.02
CA GLN A 13 -19.76 -11.80 -2.42
C GLN A 13 -18.68 -10.79 -2.78
N SER A 14 -18.36 -9.83 -1.88
CA SER A 14 -17.29 -8.87 -2.12
C SER A 14 -15.93 -9.51 -2.39
N ARG A 15 -15.65 -10.66 -1.76
CA ARG A 15 -14.41 -11.41 -2.01
C ARG A 15 -14.37 -11.96 -3.44
N VAL A 16 -15.50 -12.49 -3.94
CA VAL A 16 -15.60 -12.99 -5.30
C VAL A 16 -15.48 -11.83 -6.30
N ASP A 17 -16.12 -10.72 -6.01
CA ASP A 17 -16.07 -9.53 -6.86
C ASP A 17 -14.65 -8.95 -6.92
N CYS A 18 -13.95 -8.85 -5.78
CA CYS A 18 -12.53 -8.47 -5.74
C CYS A 18 -11.66 -9.43 -6.56
N GLN A 19 -11.88 -10.75 -6.41
CA GLN A 19 -11.13 -11.75 -7.17
C GLN A 19 -11.33 -11.56 -8.68
N ASN A 20 -12.56 -11.38 -9.13
CA ASN A 20 -12.86 -11.17 -10.55
C ASN A 20 -12.18 -9.89 -11.08
N MET A 21 -12.21 -8.79 -10.32
CA MET A 21 -11.56 -7.54 -10.71
C MET A 21 -10.03 -7.68 -10.82
N PHE A 22 -9.40 -8.40 -9.89
CA PHE A 22 -7.96 -8.65 -9.96
C PHE A 22 -7.61 -9.59 -11.12
N ALA A 23 -8.36 -10.68 -11.29
CA ALA A 23 -8.13 -11.62 -12.36
C ALA A 23 -8.22 -10.96 -13.76
N GLU A 24 -9.18 -10.08 -13.96
CA GLU A 24 -9.33 -9.33 -15.23
C GLU A 24 -8.12 -8.46 -15.51
N GLN A 25 -7.68 -7.63 -14.55
CA GLN A 25 -6.52 -6.75 -14.72
C GLN A 25 -5.21 -7.54 -14.94
N ILE A 26 -5.05 -8.65 -14.21
CA ILE A 26 -3.86 -9.51 -14.34
C ILE A 26 -3.86 -10.22 -15.69
N ALA A 27 -5.01 -10.62 -16.20
CA ALA A 27 -5.11 -11.21 -17.54
C ALA A 27 -4.64 -10.23 -18.62
N TRP A 28 -5.08 -8.97 -18.58
CA TRP A 28 -4.62 -7.94 -19.51
C TRP A 28 -3.10 -7.73 -19.42
N ALA A 29 -2.56 -7.61 -18.21
CA ALA A 29 -1.12 -7.45 -18.02
C ALA A 29 -0.33 -8.66 -18.56
N LYS A 30 -0.85 -9.87 -18.39
CA LYS A 30 -0.23 -11.09 -18.90
C LYS A 30 -0.23 -11.15 -20.43
N GLU A 31 -1.30 -10.69 -21.08
CA GLU A 31 -1.37 -10.57 -22.55
C GLU A 31 -0.29 -9.62 -23.09
N ASP A 32 0.03 -8.57 -22.34
CA ASP A 32 1.10 -7.61 -22.67
C ASP A 32 2.51 -8.08 -22.27
N ASN A 33 2.67 -9.31 -21.77
CA ASN A 33 3.94 -9.91 -21.39
C ASN A 33 4.74 -9.11 -20.36
N VAL A 34 4.09 -8.62 -19.30
CA VAL A 34 4.78 -7.93 -18.19
C VAL A 34 5.66 -8.90 -17.41
N ASP A 35 6.77 -8.40 -16.86
CA ASP A 35 7.72 -9.20 -16.06
C ASP A 35 7.20 -9.50 -14.65
N PHE A 36 6.41 -8.60 -14.08
CA PHE A 36 5.85 -8.72 -12.72
C PHE A 36 4.60 -7.86 -12.53
N ILE A 37 3.87 -8.12 -11.49
CA ILE A 37 2.72 -7.30 -11.06
C ILE A 37 3.02 -6.67 -9.71
N ILE A 38 2.71 -5.38 -9.58
CA ILE A 38 2.61 -4.71 -8.29
C ILE A 38 1.14 -4.61 -7.89
N ALA A 39 0.77 -5.27 -6.79
CA ALA A 39 -0.49 -5.04 -6.08
C ALA A 39 -0.21 -4.01 -4.98
N GLU A 40 -0.84 -2.84 -5.05
CA GLU A 40 -0.48 -1.73 -4.18
C GLU A 40 -1.69 -0.97 -3.62
N THR A 41 -1.42 -0.16 -2.58
CA THR A 41 -2.42 0.71 -1.94
C THR A 41 -3.59 -0.09 -1.34
N ILE A 42 -3.32 -1.31 -0.90
CA ILE A 42 -4.30 -2.20 -0.28
C ILE A 42 -4.18 -2.09 1.24
N SER A 43 -5.29 -1.80 1.91
CA SER A 43 -5.33 -1.61 3.37
C SER A 43 -5.84 -2.82 4.15
N TRP A 44 -6.37 -3.82 3.46
CA TRP A 44 -6.83 -5.09 4.01
C TRP A 44 -5.87 -6.21 3.63
N THR A 45 -5.38 -6.96 4.62
CA THR A 45 -4.48 -8.10 4.37
C THR A 45 -5.17 -9.18 3.54
N GLU A 46 -6.45 -9.44 3.80
CA GLU A 46 -7.21 -10.45 3.05
C GLU A 46 -7.46 -10.03 1.60
N GLU A 47 -7.74 -8.75 1.33
CA GLU A 47 -7.82 -8.25 -0.06
C GLU A 47 -6.48 -8.40 -0.78
N ALA A 48 -5.37 -8.08 -0.09
CA ALA A 48 -4.02 -8.26 -0.64
C ALA A 48 -3.72 -9.73 -0.96
N LYS A 49 -4.18 -10.68 -0.14
CA LYS A 49 -4.07 -12.12 -0.42
C LYS A 49 -4.86 -12.54 -1.65
N ILE A 50 -6.04 -11.96 -1.87
CA ILE A 50 -6.83 -12.24 -3.09
C ILE A 50 -6.04 -11.79 -4.32
N ALA A 51 -5.52 -10.55 -4.33
CA ALA A 51 -4.69 -10.06 -5.42
C ALA A 51 -3.44 -10.93 -5.64
N LEU A 52 -2.73 -11.26 -4.57
CA LEU A 52 -1.55 -12.12 -4.60
C LEU A 52 -1.86 -13.48 -5.23
N LYS A 53 -2.96 -14.11 -4.83
CA LYS A 53 -3.37 -15.40 -5.38
C LYS A 53 -3.54 -15.33 -6.90
N GLU A 54 -4.24 -14.33 -7.40
CA GLU A 54 -4.47 -14.17 -8.84
C GLU A 54 -3.17 -13.92 -9.61
N ILE A 55 -2.21 -13.16 -9.04
CA ILE A 55 -0.89 -12.95 -9.63
C ILE A 55 -0.12 -14.28 -9.71
N LYS A 56 -0.12 -15.08 -8.63
CA LYS A 56 0.60 -16.35 -8.59
C LYS A 56 -0.06 -17.41 -9.49
N ASP A 57 -1.39 -17.43 -9.58
CA ASP A 57 -2.13 -18.31 -10.52
C ASP A 57 -1.80 -17.98 -11.99
N ALA A 58 -1.50 -16.71 -12.28
CA ALA A 58 -1.00 -16.28 -13.59
C ALA A 58 0.48 -16.62 -13.83
N SER A 59 1.18 -17.20 -12.84
CA SER A 59 2.62 -17.51 -12.85
C SER A 59 3.52 -16.26 -13.00
N LEU A 60 3.11 -15.13 -12.46
CA LEU A 60 3.87 -13.89 -12.47
C LEU A 60 4.56 -13.64 -11.12
N THR A 61 5.64 -12.86 -11.17
CA THR A 61 6.30 -12.35 -9.96
C THR A 61 5.38 -11.35 -9.26
N ALA A 62 5.18 -11.52 -7.96
CA ALA A 62 4.24 -10.75 -7.15
C ALA A 62 4.97 -9.78 -6.21
N VAL A 63 4.79 -8.49 -6.44
CA VAL A 63 5.15 -7.42 -5.50
C VAL A 63 3.87 -6.95 -4.81
N VAL A 64 3.80 -7.06 -3.48
CA VAL A 64 2.58 -6.67 -2.74
C VAL A 64 2.91 -5.59 -1.71
N ASN A 65 2.37 -4.39 -1.93
CA ASN A 65 2.59 -3.24 -1.06
C ASN A 65 1.29 -2.84 -0.35
N LEU A 66 1.37 -2.80 0.97
CA LEU A 66 0.26 -2.40 1.82
C LEU A 66 0.25 -0.90 2.07
N ALA A 67 -0.93 -0.33 2.11
CA ALA A 67 -1.15 1.05 2.52
C ALA A 67 -1.62 1.07 3.98
N ILE A 68 -0.67 1.30 4.90
CA ILE A 68 -0.95 1.38 6.33
C ILE A 68 -1.40 2.81 6.67
N HIS A 69 -2.69 2.93 6.95
CA HIS A 69 -3.31 4.21 7.16
C HIS A 69 -3.01 4.78 8.55
N LYS A 70 -3.81 4.49 9.56
CA LYS A 70 -3.68 5.02 10.91
C LYS A 70 -3.35 3.91 11.90
N GLY A 71 -2.53 4.20 12.90
CA GLY A 71 -2.28 3.26 14.00
C GLY A 71 -1.35 2.09 13.64
N ASP A 72 -0.53 2.21 12.59
CA ASP A 72 0.51 1.25 12.19
C ASP A 72 -0.01 -0.17 11.88
N LYS A 73 -1.30 -0.29 11.59
CA LYS A 73 -1.99 -1.56 11.37
C LYS A 73 -2.84 -1.55 10.11
N THR A 74 -3.04 -2.73 9.55
CA THR A 74 -4.05 -2.95 8.51
C THR A 74 -5.45 -2.77 9.11
N ARG A 75 -6.46 -2.76 8.26
CA ARG A 75 -7.86 -2.63 8.71
C ARG A 75 -8.33 -3.84 9.51
N GLU A 76 -7.71 -5.02 9.34
CA GLU A 76 -7.96 -6.20 10.19
C GLU A 76 -7.24 -6.14 11.55
N GLY A 77 -6.31 -5.21 11.73
CA GLY A 77 -5.57 -5.03 12.96
C GLY A 77 -4.19 -5.70 12.98
N HIS A 78 -3.73 -6.30 11.89
CA HIS A 78 -2.35 -6.79 11.77
C HIS A 78 -1.38 -5.61 11.75
N THR A 79 -0.26 -5.74 12.44
CA THR A 79 0.87 -4.81 12.24
C THR A 79 1.40 -4.92 10.81
N ALA A 80 2.12 -3.90 10.34
CA ALA A 80 2.73 -3.94 9.01
C ALA A 80 3.63 -5.18 8.83
N ALA A 81 4.38 -5.56 9.87
CA ALA A 81 5.27 -6.71 9.85
C ALA A 81 4.51 -8.04 9.80
N GLU A 82 3.46 -8.21 10.61
CA GLU A 82 2.59 -9.39 10.57
C GLU A 82 1.91 -9.55 9.20
N ALA A 83 1.35 -8.48 8.66
CA ALA A 83 0.69 -8.52 7.36
C ALA A 83 1.67 -8.87 6.23
N CYS A 84 2.87 -8.28 6.21
CA CYS A 84 3.92 -8.63 5.26
C CYS A 84 4.35 -10.10 5.40
N LYS A 85 4.46 -10.61 6.62
CA LYS A 85 4.77 -12.02 6.86
C LYS A 85 3.68 -12.95 6.33
N ILE A 86 2.41 -12.61 6.57
CA ILE A 86 1.28 -13.37 6.00
C ILE A 86 1.36 -13.40 4.46
N LEU A 87 1.68 -12.28 3.82
CA LEU A 87 1.81 -12.22 2.36
C LEU A 87 2.99 -13.04 1.85
N GLU A 88 4.16 -12.98 2.51
CA GLU A 88 5.30 -13.84 2.20
C GLU A 88 4.92 -15.31 2.29
N ASP A 89 4.25 -15.74 3.36
CA ASP A 89 3.82 -17.13 3.56
C ASP A 89 2.81 -17.61 2.51
N HIS A 90 2.14 -16.67 1.83
CA HIS A 90 1.25 -16.95 0.68
C HIS A 90 1.96 -16.81 -0.68
N GLY A 91 3.28 -16.62 -0.69
CA GLY A 91 4.11 -16.67 -1.90
C GLY A 91 4.40 -15.33 -2.55
N ALA A 92 4.27 -14.20 -1.85
CA ALA A 92 4.74 -12.92 -2.36
C ALA A 92 6.28 -12.93 -2.51
N ASP A 93 6.78 -12.49 -3.65
CA ASP A 93 8.21 -12.41 -3.93
C ASP A 93 8.83 -11.15 -3.32
N VAL A 94 8.03 -10.08 -3.24
CA VAL A 94 8.38 -8.82 -2.59
C VAL A 94 7.17 -8.35 -1.77
N VAL A 95 7.41 -7.92 -0.54
CA VAL A 95 6.38 -7.31 0.31
C VAL A 95 6.82 -5.92 0.74
N GLY A 96 5.88 -5.05 1.09
CA GLY A 96 6.27 -3.73 1.55
C GLY A 96 5.12 -2.78 1.80
N LEU A 97 5.46 -1.49 1.77
CA LEU A 97 4.54 -0.41 2.04
C LEU A 97 4.55 0.61 0.92
N ASN A 98 3.40 1.18 0.63
CA ASN A 98 3.29 2.32 -0.27
C ASN A 98 2.25 3.33 0.22
N CYS A 99 2.30 4.53 -0.35
CA CYS A 99 1.32 5.58 -0.13
C CYS A 99 1.19 6.03 1.34
N TYR A 100 0.27 6.91 1.62
CA TYR A 100 -0.13 7.53 2.89
C TYR A 100 0.98 8.21 3.69
N ARG A 101 2.13 7.57 3.90
CA ARG A 101 3.22 8.04 4.77
C ARG A 101 4.36 8.64 3.97
N GLY A 102 4.91 9.73 4.49
CA GLY A 102 6.18 10.25 4.01
C GLY A 102 7.35 9.36 4.43
N PRO A 103 8.57 9.61 3.89
CA PRO A 103 9.74 8.77 4.14
C PRO A 103 9.99 8.52 5.63
N ASP A 104 10.05 9.57 6.44
CA ASP A 104 10.38 9.48 7.87
C ASP A 104 9.43 8.54 8.63
N MET A 105 8.13 8.62 8.33
CA MET A 105 7.13 7.79 9.02
C MET A 105 7.06 6.38 8.46
N MET A 106 7.32 6.19 7.16
CA MET A 106 7.37 4.86 6.57
C MET A 106 8.61 4.08 7.02
N MET A 107 9.77 4.73 7.05
CA MET A 107 11.03 4.11 7.47
C MET A 107 10.99 3.54 8.90
N LYS A 108 10.15 4.07 9.79
CA LYS A 108 9.98 3.53 11.15
C LYS A 108 9.39 2.12 11.18
N LEU A 109 8.61 1.74 10.16
CA LEU A 109 7.96 0.43 10.08
C LEU A 109 8.83 -0.64 9.41
N LEU A 110 9.75 -0.23 8.54
CA LEU A 110 10.54 -1.17 7.73
C LEU A 110 11.45 -2.11 8.53
N PRO A 111 12.12 -1.67 9.62
CA PRO A 111 12.97 -2.58 10.40
C PRO A 111 12.23 -3.78 10.98
N ASP A 112 10.98 -3.60 11.40
CA ASP A 112 10.19 -4.69 11.96
C ASP A 112 9.65 -5.62 10.87
N ILE A 113 9.30 -5.08 9.69
CA ILE A 113 9.02 -5.89 8.51
C ILE A 113 10.25 -6.73 8.17
N ARG A 114 11.43 -6.10 8.02
CA ARG A 114 12.68 -6.80 7.63
C ARG A 114 13.08 -7.92 8.59
N LYS A 115 12.78 -7.79 9.89
CA LYS A 115 13.05 -8.83 10.88
C LYS A 115 12.15 -10.07 10.69
N GLN A 116 10.93 -9.89 10.21
CA GLN A 116 9.95 -10.98 10.12
C GLN A 116 9.93 -11.69 8.77
N VAL A 117 10.37 -11.03 7.69
CA VAL A 117 10.33 -11.62 6.35
C VAL A 117 11.73 -11.92 5.82
N SER A 118 11.84 -12.91 4.95
CA SER A 118 13.07 -13.27 4.24
C SER A 118 13.08 -12.78 2.79
N CYS A 119 11.91 -12.58 2.19
CA CYS A 119 11.76 -12.04 0.84
C CYS A 119 12.21 -10.58 0.75
N HIS A 120 12.20 -10.00 -0.44
CA HIS A 120 12.53 -8.60 -0.64
C HIS A 120 11.51 -7.66 0.00
N VAL A 121 11.98 -6.49 0.46
CA VAL A 121 11.13 -5.45 1.06
C VAL A 121 11.17 -4.21 0.21
N ALA A 122 9.99 -3.71 -0.17
CA ALA A 122 9.80 -2.48 -0.93
C ALA A 122 9.24 -1.35 -0.04
N ALA A 123 9.61 -0.12 -0.36
CA ALA A 123 9.08 1.08 0.28
C ALA A 123 8.88 2.19 -0.73
N LEU A 124 7.64 2.63 -0.90
CA LEU A 124 7.24 3.68 -1.83
C LEU A 124 6.47 4.79 -1.08
N PRO A 125 7.19 5.64 -0.32
CA PRO A 125 6.55 6.71 0.43
C PRO A 125 5.99 7.79 -0.48
N VAL A 126 5.00 8.53 0.03
CA VAL A 126 4.53 9.75 -0.63
C VAL A 126 5.53 10.90 -0.41
N PRO A 127 5.67 11.86 -1.34
CA PRO A 127 6.60 12.98 -1.23
C PRO A 127 6.07 14.08 -0.28
N TYR A 128 5.52 13.68 0.88
CA TYR A 128 4.96 14.57 1.88
C TYR A 128 5.69 14.41 3.22
N ARG A 129 5.85 15.50 3.96
CA ARG A 129 6.35 15.46 5.33
C ARG A 129 5.21 15.06 6.26
N THR A 130 5.17 13.80 6.60
CA THR A 130 4.28 13.28 7.64
C THR A 130 5.05 13.19 8.98
N ASN A 131 4.34 13.23 10.09
CA ASN A 131 4.90 13.20 11.44
C ASN A 131 4.00 12.39 12.40
N GLU A 132 4.33 12.36 13.67
CA GLU A 132 3.58 11.61 14.68
C GLU A 132 2.14 12.10 14.85
N GLU A 133 1.92 13.41 14.74
CA GLU A 133 0.58 14.01 14.84
C GLU A 133 -0.24 13.75 13.57
N TYR A 134 0.41 13.83 12.41
CA TYR A 134 -0.16 13.59 11.08
C TYR A 134 0.63 12.51 10.35
N PRO A 135 0.45 11.23 10.74
CA PRO A 135 1.28 10.14 10.21
C PRO A 135 0.99 9.81 8.74
N THR A 136 -0.12 10.32 8.20
CA THR A 136 -0.49 10.16 6.79
C THR A 136 -0.81 11.50 6.16
N HIS A 137 -0.50 11.64 4.87
CA HIS A 137 -0.75 12.88 4.13
C HIS A 137 -2.23 13.27 4.08
N MET A 138 -3.14 12.33 4.24
CA MET A 138 -4.60 12.56 4.24
C MET A 138 -5.07 13.47 5.38
N TYR A 139 -4.29 13.64 6.44
CA TYR A 139 -4.65 14.46 7.60
C TYR A 139 -3.89 15.77 7.68
N ILE A 140 -2.94 16.01 6.77
CA ILE A 140 -2.24 17.29 6.70
C ILE A 140 -3.25 18.35 6.28
N LYS A 141 -3.39 19.37 7.13
CA LYS A 141 -4.23 20.52 6.85
C LYS A 141 -3.37 21.67 6.35
N ASP A 142 -3.80 22.30 5.28
CA ASP A 142 -3.22 23.56 4.84
C ASP A 142 -4.32 24.62 4.71
N PRO A 143 -4.29 25.65 5.55
CA PRO A 143 -5.30 26.70 5.53
C PRO A 143 -5.26 27.55 4.25
N ASN A 144 -4.19 27.50 3.48
CA ASN A 144 -4.03 28.26 2.24
C ASN A 144 -4.45 27.49 0.99
N CYS A 145 -4.83 26.22 1.16
CA CYS A 145 -5.40 25.44 0.07
C CYS A 145 -6.82 25.89 -0.20
N GLY A 146 -7.13 26.21 -1.39
CA GLY A 146 -8.52 26.46 -1.82
C GLY A 146 -9.41 25.19 -1.81
N CYS A 147 -9.08 24.17 -1.08
CA CYS A 147 -9.81 22.89 -1.02
C CYS A 147 -11.00 22.99 -0.07
N ILE A 148 -12.13 22.41 -0.50
CA ILE A 148 -13.46 22.58 0.10
C ILE A 148 -13.49 22.19 1.58
N ASP A 149 -12.68 21.25 2.03
CA ASP A 149 -12.69 20.75 3.41
C ASP A 149 -11.42 21.08 4.22
N GLY A 150 -10.53 21.92 3.69
CA GLY A 150 -9.25 22.21 4.35
C GLY A 150 -8.37 20.97 4.55
N ASN A 151 -8.76 19.83 4.02
CA ASN A 151 -7.98 18.59 3.99
C ASN A 151 -7.22 18.54 2.68
N VAL A 152 -5.90 18.61 2.76
CA VAL A 152 -5.13 18.78 1.57
C VAL A 152 -4.00 17.82 1.48
N SER A 153 -4.15 16.96 0.54
CA SER A 153 -3.09 16.07 0.15
C SER A 153 -2.03 16.73 -0.74
N HIS A 154 -2.37 17.75 -1.51
CA HIS A 154 -1.48 18.26 -2.55
C HIS A 154 -0.63 19.47 -2.13
N ILE A 155 -0.98 20.15 -1.08
CA ILE A 155 -0.22 21.32 -0.63
C ILE A 155 1.06 20.97 0.10
N ALA A 156 1.14 19.79 0.64
CA ALA A 156 2.43 19.33 1.09
C ALA A 156 3.49 19.42 -0.01
N LEU A 157 3.09 19.41 -1.29
CA LEU A 157 4.00 19.65 -2.40
C LEU A 157 4.49 21.09 -2.47
N ASP A 158 3.65 22.08 -2.25
CA ASP A 158 4.03 23.50 -2.28
C ASP A 158 4.76 23.92 -1.01
N GLY A 159 4.35 23.44 0.14
CA GLY A 159 5.06 23.63 1.42
C GLY A 159 6.39 22.91 1.49
N LEU A 160 6.69 22.05 0.54
CA LEU A 160 7.96 21.37 0.38
C LEU A 160 8.95 22.16 -0.48
N THR A 161 8.69 23.44 -0.79
CA THR A 161 9.62 24.26 -1.55
C THR A 161 11.02 24.21 -0.94
N GLY A 162 11.98 23.79 -1.73
CA GLY A 162 13.41 23.76 -1.40
C GLY A 162 13.90 22.48 -0.74
N ASN A 163 13.26 21.98 0.29
CA ASN A 163 13.83 20.91 1.14
C ASN A 163 13.22 19.52 0.93
N ARG A 164 12.31 19.35 0.00
CA ARG A 164 11.60 18.08 -0.19
C ARG A 164 12.45 16.97 -0.82
N PHE A 165 13.44 17.38 -1.60
CA PHE A 165 14.37 16.46 -2.28
C PHE A 165 15.75 16.39 -1.62
N GLU A 166 15.99 17.16 -0.56
CA GLU A 166 17.21 17.05 0.24
C GLU A 166 17.20 15.86 1.19
N MET A 167 16.12 15.08 1.17
CA MET A 167 15.99 13.87 1.99
C MET A 167 16.16 12.56 1.17
N ALA A 168 16.64 12.65 -0.03
CA ALA A 168 16.96 11.47 -0.84
C ALA A 168 18.41 11.07 -0.63
#